data_4ae2fe11a55539491cc289ba7307d717
#
_entry.id   4ae2fe11a55539491cc289ba7307d717
#
_cell.length_a   1.000
_cell.length_b   1.000
_cell.length_c   1.000
_cell.angle_alpha   90.00
_cell.angle_beta   90.00
_cell.angle_gamma   90.00
#
_symmetry.space_group_name_H-M   'P 1'
#
loop_
_entity.id
_entity.type
_entity.pdbx_description
1 polymer ?
#
loop_
_entity_poly.entity_id
_entity_poly.type
_entity_poly.pdbx_seq_one_letter_code
_entity_poly.pdbx_strand_id
1 'polypeptide(L)'
;MSRSAALLVALACASCSNDWRTDMWYAPGGGSHATLRPEPEGSVPLGARPHFDDRDQALALVAPFASDAASIQRGRTLFVERCSSCHGAEGHGGGPVGRYFPPAPDLGYAGIQAHPDGYLYATVILGGRAMPPMAQGLDETDLWDLVHFVRTVQPKVNP
;
A
#
# COMPACT_ATOMS: atom_id res chain seq x y z
N MET A 1 48.44 -4.99 39.09
CA MET A 1 48.18 -4.09 37.92
C MET A 1 48.78 -2.75 38.22
N SER A 2 49.70 -2.29 37.39
CA SER A 2 50.30 -0.96 37.58
C SER A 2 49.25 0.13 37.36
N ARG A 3 49.37 1.26 38.07
CA ARG A 3 48.47 2.43 37.88
C ARG A 3 48.37 2.88 36.44
N SER A 4 49.44 2.72 35.65
CA SER A 4 49.50 3.04 34.23
C SER A 4 48.63 2.07 33.39
N ALA A 5 48.58 0.79 33.72
CA ALA A 5 47.72 -0.18 33.01
C ALA A 5 46.22 0.09 33.23
N ALA A 6 45.85 0.49 34.45
CA ALA A 6 44.46 0.85 34.75
C ALA A 6 44.02 2.14 34.02
N LEU A 7 44.94 3.10 33.88
CA LEU A 7 44.64 4.32 33.13
C LEU A 7 44.45 4.07 31.62
N LEU A 8 45.26 3.18 31.04
CA LEU A 8 45.14 2.80 29.62
C LEU A 8 43.86 2.07 29.33
N VAL A 9 43.41 1.18 30.23
CA VAL A 9 42.10 0.48 30.10
C VAL A 9 40.94 1.46 30.25
N ALA A 10 41.02 2.43 31.17
CA ALA A 10 40.00 3.44 31.33
C ALA A 10 39.90 4.35 30.13
N LEU A 11 41.02 4.76 29.49
CA LEU A 11 41.01 5.52 28.25
C LEU A 11 40.46 4.73 27.06
N ALA A 12 40.78 3.44 26.95
CA ALA A 12 40.24 2.57 25.89
C ALA A 12 38.72 2.38 26.02
N CYS A 13 38.18 2.27 27.24
CA CYS A 13 36.73 2.20 27.45
C CYS A 13 36.04 3.53 27.23
N ALA A 14 36.68 4.68 27.39
CA ALA A 14 36.10 6.00 27.17
C ALA A 14 36.04 6.36 25.68
N SER A 15 36.79 5.69 24.82
CA SER A 15 36.79 5.97 23.37
C SER A 15 35.64 5.32 22.59
N CYS A 16 34.87 4.40 23.22
CA CYS A 16 33.67 3.85 22.62
C CYS A 16 32.48 4.82 22.82
N SER A 17 32.47 5.93 22.10
CA SER A 17 31.37 6.90 22.11
C SER A 17 30.17 6.48 21.22
N ASN A 18 30.22 5.26 20.67
CA ASN A 18 29.15 4.79 19.82
C ASN A 18 28.02 4.22 20.68
N ASP A 19 26.88 4.93 20.72
CA ASP A 19 25.70 4.45 21.40
C ASP A 19 24.99 3.39 20.54
N TRP A 20 25.47 2.15 20.65
CA TRP A 20 24.95 1.00 19.92
C TRP A 20 23.43 0.78 20.11
N ARG A 21 22.82 1.43 21.11
CA ARG A 21 21.36 1.35 21.35
C ARG A 21 20.60 2.23 20.36
N THR A 22 21.23 3.28 19.85
CA THR A 22 20.61 4.25 18.94
C THR A 22 21.21 4.22 17.53
N ASP A 23 22.15 3.29 17.30
CA ASP A 23 22.94 3.21 16.06
C ASP A 23 22.09 3.08 14.78
N MET A 24 20.88 2.56 14.89
CA MET A 24 19.93 2.44 13.78
C MET A 24 18.75 3.43 13.85
N TRP A 25 18.69 4.31 14.85
CA TRP A 25 17.58 5.24 15.04
C TRP A 25 17.67 6.45 14.14
N TYR A 26 18.87 6.90 13.88
CA TYR A 26 19.15 8.10 13.05
C TYR A 26 20.14 7.76 11.96
N ALA A 27 19.63 7.31 10.80
CA ALA A 27 20.48 7.17 9.62
C ALA A 27 20.72 8.54 8.99
N PRO A 28 22.00 8.95 8.76
CA PRO A 28 22.30 10.24 8.12
C PRO A 28 21.72 10.39 6.72
N GLY A 29 21.37 9.28 6.08
CA GLY A 29 20.84 9.23 4.71
C GLY A 29 19.34 9.41 4.55
N GLY A 30 18.59 9.50 5.63
CA GLY A 30 17.14 9.69 5.59
C GLY A 30 16.52 9.23 6.88
N GLY A 31 15.90 10.14 7.62
CA GLY A 31 15.13 9.80 8.80
C GLY A 31 14.10 8.73 8.44
N SER A 32 14.12 7.61 9.16
CA SER A 32 13.10 6.61 9.06
C SER A 32 11.74 7.26 9.31
N HIS A 33 10.80 7.11 8.40
CA HIS A 33 9.36 7.33 8.57
C HIS A 33 8.85 8.62 9.26
N ALA A 34 9.72 9.38 9.94
CA ALA A 34 9.30 10.51 10.75
C ALA A 34 9.11 11.81 9.93
N THR A 35 9.74 11.93 8.77
CA THR A 35 9.59 13.11 7.91
C THR A 35 9.70 12.69 6.45
N LEU A 36 8.59 12.74 5.75
CA LEU A 36 8.61 12.69 4.29
C LEU A 36 9.41 13.90 3.82
N ARG A 37 10.52 13.67 3.13
CA ARG A 37 11.23 14.76 2.46
C ARG A 37 10.30 15.31 1.38
N PRO A 38 10.10 16.62 1.33
CA PRO A 38 9.39 17.21 0.21
C PRO A 38 10.17 16.84 -1.08
N GLU A 39 9.42 16.55 -2.13
CA GLU A 39 10.02 16.31 -3.43
C GLU A 39 10.83 17.55 -3.85
N PRO A 40 11.99 17.39 -4.50
CA PRO A 40 12.74 18.51 -5.03
C PRO A 40 11.86 19.35 -5.97
N GLU A 41 11.96 20.66 -5.88
CA GLU A 41 11.21 21.57 -6.75
C GLU A 41 11.53 21.23 -8.23
N GLY A 42 10.48 21.06 -9.05
CA GLY A 42 10.61 20.70 -10.45
C GLY A 42 10.84 19.20 -10.72
N SER A 43 10.76 18.33 -9.69
CA SER A 43 10.76 16.89 -9.93
C SER A 43 9.48 16.48 -10.64
N VAL A 44 9.61 15.74 -11.75
CA VAL A 44 8.49 15.11 -12.45
C VAL A 44 8.61 13.62 -12.24
N PRO A 45 7.71 12.99 -11.45
CA PRO A 45 7.76 11.56 -11.24
C PRO A 45 7.49 10.81 -12.56
N LEU A 46 8.37 9.87 -12.89
CA LEU A 46 8.13 8.95 -14.01
C LEU A 46 6.92 8.08 -13.69
N GLY A 47 5.92 8.08 -14.57
CA GLY A 47 4.68 7.34 -14.35
C GLY A 47 3.77 7.99 -13.30
N ALA A 48 3.74 9.33 -13.24
CA ALA A 48 2.83 10.05 -12.35
C ALA A 48 1.39 9.62 -12.58
N ARG A 49 0.80 9.06 -11.55
CA ARG A 49 -0.64 8.78 -11.51
C ARG A 49 -1.42 10.08 -11.30
N PRO A 50 -2.67 10.16 -11.77
CA PRO A 50 -3.55 11.26 -11.40
C PRO A 50 -3.60 11.40 -9.88
N HIS A 51 -3.47 12.62 -9.39
CA HIS A 51 -3.65 12.94 -7.98
C HIS A 51 -5.12 13.24 -7.72
N PHE A 52 -5.65 12.67 -6.65
CA PHE A 52 -7.01 12.90 -6.18
C PHE A 52 -6.99 13.23 -4.70
N ASP A 53 -7.78 14.22 -4.28
CA ASP A 53 -8.03 14.50 -2.87
C ASP A 53 -9.18 13.64 -2.33
N ASP A 54 -10.12 13.29 -3.21
CA ASP A 54 -11.23 12.39 -2.92
C ASP A 54 -11.57 11.50 -4.14
N ARG A 55 -12.40 10.50 -3.93
CA ARG A 55 -12.79 9.52 -4.96
C ARG A 55 -13.74 10.10 -6.00
N ASP A 56 -14.47 11.15 -5.65
CA ASP A 56 -15.45 11.76 -6.56
C ASP A 56 -14.77 12.49 -7.72
N GLN A 57 -13.51 12.93 -7.54
CA GLN A 57 -12.70 13.51 -8.61
C GLN A 57 -12.36 12.50 -9.71
N ALA A 58 -12.44 11.21 -9.41
CA ALA A 58 -12.12 10.13 -10.34
C ALA A 58 -13.35 9.51 -11.02
N LEU A 59 -14.57 9.95 -10.74
CA LEU A 59 -15.80 9.33 -11.24
C LEU A 59 -15.87 9.25 -12.79
N ALA A 60 -15.29 10.22 -13.47
CA ALA A 60 -15.26 10.28 -14.95
C ALA A 60 -14.10 9.47 -15.57
N LEU A 61 -13.19 8.92 -14.76
CA LEU A 61 -12.07 8.14 -15.29
C LEU A 61 -12.56 6.81 -15.84
N VAL A 62 -11.99 6.46 -16.98
CA VAL A 62 -12.19 5.17 -17.64
C VAL A 62 -10.83 4.52 -17.89
N ALA A 63 -10.82 3.20 -17.92
CA ALA A 63 -9.59 2.47 -18.24
C ALA A 63 -9.10 2.83 -19.64
N PRO A 64 -7.79 3.08 -19.84
CA PRO A 64 -7.21 3.41 -21.14
C PRO A 64 -7.13 2.20 -22.09
N PHE A 65 -7.48 1.00 -21.61
CA PHE A 65 -7.48 -0.25 -22.36
C PHE A 65 -8.68 -1.11 -21.98
N ALA A 66 -8.99 -2.08 -22.84
CA ALA A 66 -10.14 -2.96 -22.64
C ALA A 66 -9.93 -3.95 -21.52
N SER A 67 -11.03 -4.32 -20.83
CA SER A 67 -11.09 -5.42 -19.88
C SER A 67 -11.10 -6.74 -20.65
N ASP A 68 -9.93 -7.28 -20.93
CA ASP A 68 -9.75 -8.58 -21.56
C ASP A 68 -9.33 -9.67 -20.55
N ALA A 69 -9.28 -10.92 -21.00
CA ALA A 69 -8.91 -12.05 -20.15
C ALA A 69 -7.50 -11.91 -19.55
N ALA A 70 -6.56 -11.30 -20.27
CA ALA A 70 -5.19 -11.10 -19.81
C ALA A 70 -5.15 -10.04 -18.69
N SER A 71 -5.84 -8.91 -18.87
CA SER A 71 -5.99 -7.87 -17.86
C SER A 71 -6.64 -8.42 -16.57
N ILE A 72 -7.76 -9.13 -16.72
CA ILE A 72 -8.46 -9.77 -15.58
C ILE A 72 -7.54 -10.74 -14.84
N GLN A 73 -6.75 -11.53 -15.56
CA GLN A 73 -5.82 -12.49 -14.94
C GLN A 73 -4.68 -11.79 -14.19
N ARG A 74 -4.10 -10.72 -14.75
CA ARG A 74 -3.10 -9.91 -14.04
C ARG A 74 -3.70 -9.29 -12.79
N GLY A 75 -4.88 -8.69 -12.92
CA GLY A 75 -5.63 -8.11 -11.79
C GLY A 75 -5.93 -9.15 -10.69
N ARG A 76 -6.30 -10.38 -11.07
CA ARG A 76 -6.48 -11.47 -10.12
C ARG A 76 -5.20 -11.81 -9.36
N THR A 77 -4.07 -11.87 -10.04
CA THR A 77 -2.78 -12.16 -9.41
C THR A 77 -2.44 -11.06 -8.39
N LEU A 78 -2.52 -9.80 -8.79
CA LEU A 78 -2.29 -8.65 -7.90
C LEU A 78 -3.27 -8.63 -6.71
N PHE A 79 -4.53 -8.95 -6.97
CA PHE A 79 -5.56 -9.02 -5.92
C PHE A 79 -5.23 -10.09 -4.88
N VAL A 80 -4.84 -11.28 -5.30
CA VAL A 80 -4.47 -12.37 -4.40
C VAL A 80 -3.25 -11.97 -3.55
N GLU A 81 -2.27 -11.31 -4.14
CA GLU A 81 -1.04 -10.89 -3.45
C GLU A 81 -1.27 -9.75 -2.46
N ARG A 82 -2.12 -8.77 -2.80
CA ARG A 82 -2.21 -7.50 -2.08
C ARG A 82 -3.51 -7.29 -1.31
N CYS A 83 -4.60 -7.86 -1.78
CA CYS A 83 -5.94 -7.53 -1.30
C CYS A 83 -6.60 -8.69 -0.56
N SER A 84 -6.24 -9.94 -0.89
CA SER A 84 -6.91 -11.14 -0.38
C SER A 84 -6.80 -11.32 1.12
N SER A 85 -5.74 -10.78 1.74
CA SER A 85 -5.55 -10.84 3.19
C SER A 85 -6.72 -10.24 3.98
N CYS A 86 -7.40 -9.25 3.43
CA CYS A 86 -8.60 -8.63 4.00
C CYS A 86 -9.87 -9.07 3.25
N HIS A 87 -9.85 -9.00 1.90
CA HIS A 87 -11.03 -9.24 1.07
C HIS A 87 -11.31 -10.71 0.75
N GLY A 88 -10.45 -11.66 1.21
CA GLY A 88 -10.53 -13.07 0.81
C GLY A 88 -10.09 -13.28 -0.64
N ALA A 89 -9.71 -14.51 -0.99
CA ALA A 89 -9.16 -14.82 -2.32
C ALA A 89 -10.15 -14.58 -3.48
N GLU A 90 -11.44 -14.66 -3.19
CA GLU A 90 -12.54 -14.50 -4.15
C GLU A 90 -13.16 -13.09 -4.11
N GLY A 91 -12.70 -12.22 -3.19
CA GLY A 91 -13.23 -10.86 -3.04
C GLY A 91 -14.50 -10.74 -2.19
N HIS A 92 -14.90 -11.81 -1.51
CA HIS A 92 -16.13 -11.85 -0.71
C HIS A 92 -15.92 -11.52 0.79
N GLY A 93 -14.81 -10.90 1.15
CA GLY A 93 -14.44 -10.69 2.54
C GLY A 93 -13.93 -11.96 3.22
N GLY A 94 -13.76 -11.90 4.53
CA GLY A 94 -13.35 -13.05 5.32
C GLY A 94 -11.87 -13.44 5.18
N GLY A 95 -11.03 -12.56 4.69
CA GLY A 95 -9.59 -12.77 4.66
C GLY A 95 -8.99 -12.93 6.07
N PRO A 96 -7.84 -13.59 6.23
CA PRO A 96 -7.26 -13.95 7.53
C PRO A 96 -6.97 -12.74 8.44
N VAL A 97 -6.73 -11.57 7.85
CA VAL A 97 -6.48 -10.32 8.60
C VAL A 97 -7.79 -9.65 9.04
N GLY A 98 -8.92 -9.97 8.40
CA GLY A 98 -10.23 -9.37 8.66
C GLY A 98 -10.73 -9.53 10.12
N ARG A 99 -10.18 -10.49 10.89
CA ARG A 99 -10.49 -10.65 12.31
C ARG A 99 -9.92 -9.52 13.20
N TYR A 100 -8.93 -8.78 12.72
CA TYR A 100 -8.25 -7.72 13.46
C TYR A 100 -8.66 -6.32 13.02
N PHE A 101 -9.43 -6.22 11.93
CA PHE A 101 -9.91 -4.97 11.34
C PHE A 101 -11.42 -5.05 11.13
N PRO A 102 -12.08 -3.91 10.89
CA PRO A 102 -13.46 -3.95 10.42
C PRO A 102 -13.58 -4.89 9.22
N PRO A 103 -14.64 -5.71 9.14
CA PRO A 103 -14.78 -6.68 8.06
C PRO A 103 -14.70 -5.99 6.70
N ALA A 104 -13.85 -6.52 5.82
CA ALA A 104 -13.83 -6.08 4.43
C ALA A 104 -15.16 -6.49 3.77
N PRO A 105 -15.79 -5.59 3.00
CA PRO A 105 -17.05 -5.88 2.34
C PRO A 105 -16.89 -6.94 1.24
N ASP A 106 -17.98 -7.62 0.92
CA ASP A 106 -18.10 -8.42 -0.29
C ASP A 106 -18.06 -7.50 -1.51
N LEU A 107 -17.01 -7.62 -2.34
CA LEU A 107 -16.82 -6.79 -3.54
C LEU A 107 -17.87 -7.08 -4.62
N GLY A 108 -18.53 -8.25 -4.60
CA GLY A 108 -19.66 -8.57 -5.45
C GLY A 108 -20.98 -7.89 -5.02
N TYR A 109 -21.02 -7.22 -3.87
CA TYR A 109 -22.21 -6.52 -3.42
C TYR A 109 -22.66 -5.44 -4.42
N ALA A 110 -23.95 -5.41 -4.74
CA ALA A 110 -24.50 -4.52 -5.76
C ALA A 110 -24.17 -3.04 -5.55
N GLY A 111 -24.11 -2.57 -4.30
CA GLY A 111 -23.74 -1.20 -3.99
C GLY A 111 -22.29 -0.86 -4.38
N ILE A 112 -21.37 -1.83 -4.28
CA ILE A 112 -19.97 -1.64 -4.72
C ILE A 112 -19.89 -1.72 -6.24
N GLN A 113 -20.58 -2.68 -6.84
CA GLN A 113 -20.59 -2.85 -8.30
C GLN A 113 -21.30 -1.72 -9.03
N ALA A 114 -22.15 -0.93 -8.35
CA ALA A 114 -22.81 0.25 -8.91
C ALA A 114 -21.89 1.49 -9.02
N HIS A 115 -20.76 1.52 -8.31
CA HIS A 115 -19.82 2.64 -8.44
C HIS A 115 -19.13 2.62 -9.81
N PRO A 116 -18.82 3.78 -10.41
CA PRO A 116 -18.00 3.86 -11.61
C PRO A 116 -16.59 3.27 -11.41
N ASP A 117 -15.94 2.83 -12.50
CA ASP A 117 -14.59 2.25 -12.46
C ASP A 117 -13.57 3.20 -11.85
N GLY A 118 -13.66 4.49 -12.20
CA GLY A 118 -12.79 5.51 -11.61
C GLY A 118 -12.91 5.64 -10.09
N TYR A 119 -14.10 5.41 -9.53
CA TYR A 119 -14.28 5.38 -8.07
C TYR A 119 -13.55 4.20 -7.43
N LEU A 120 -13.62 3.02 -8.05
CA LEU A 120 -12.89 1.83 -7.58
C LEU A 120 -11.38 2.04 -7.69
N TYR A 121 -10.93 2.60 -8.83
CA TYR A 121 -9.54 2.97 -9.06
C TYR A 121 -9.03 3.92 -7.97
N ALA A 122 -9.72 5.03 -7.71
CA ALA A 122 -9.35 5.98 -6.67
C ALA A 122 -9.45 5.38 -5.26
N THR A 123 -10.34 4.39 -5.04
CA THR A 123 -10.42 3.68 -3.75
C THR A 123 -9.14 2.89 -3.47
N VAL A 124 -8.50 2.28 -4.45
CA VAL A 124 -7.22 1.60 -4.25
C VAL A 124 -6.11 2.60 -3.90
N ILE A 125 -6.15 3.80 -4.50
CA ILE A 125 -5.15 4.86 -4.29
C ILE A 125 -5.32 5.50 -2.91
N LEU A 126 -6.52 5.94 -2.58
CA LEU A 126 -6.80 6.76 -1.39
C LEU A 126 -7.15 5.92 -0.17
N GLY A 127 -7.55 4.68 -0.39
CA GLY A 127 -8.15 3.87 0.65
C GLY A 127 -9.61 4.25 0.93
N GLY A 128 -10.13 3.75 2.03
CA GLY A 128 -11.48 4.00 2.51
C GLY A 128 -11.52 4.14 4.04
N ARG A 129 -12.72 4.17 4.62
CA ARG A 129 -12.89 4.34 6.07
C ARG A 129 -12.09 3.35 6.93
N ALA A 130 -11.90 2.13 6.46
CA ALA A 130 -11.15 1.08 7.12
C ALA A 130 -10.09 0.43 6.22
N MET A 131 -10.06 0.78 4.95
CA MET A 131 -9.12 0.28 3.95
C MET A 131 -7.96 1.27 3.84
N PRO A 132 -6.71 0.88 4.10
CA PRO A 132 -5.56 1.75 3.87
C PRO A 132 -5.33 1.99 2.37
N PRO A 133 -4.58 3.04 1.99
CA PRO A 133 -4.07 3.20 0.63
C PRO A 133 -3.22 2.00 0.21
N MET A 134 -3.56 1.37 -0.92
CA MET A 134 -2.92 0.12 -1.37
C MET A 134 -2.14 0.25 -2.69
N ALA A 135 -2.07 1.45 -3.25
CA ALA A 135 -1.46 1.68 -4.56
C ALA A 135 0.08 1.75 -4.55
N GLN A 136 0.73 1.63 -3.40
CA GLN A 136 2.18 1.72 -3.32
C GLN A 136 2.84 0.58 -4.11
N GLY A 137 3.73 0.93 -5.06
CA GLY A 137 4.44 -0.03 -5.91
C GLY A 137 3.60 -0.65 -7.03
N LEU A 138 2.37 -0.14 -7.27
CA LEU A 138 1.55 -0.48 -8.42
C LEU A 138 1.64 0.66 -9.45
N ASP A 139 1.67 0.34 -10.72
CA ASP A 139 1.55 1.32 -11.79
C ASP A 139 0.09 1.55 -12.20
N GLU A 140 -0.14 2.42 -13.18
CA GLU A 140 -1.50 2.74 -13.64
C GLU A 140 -2.18 1.52 -14.29
N THR A 141 -1.43 0.69 -15.01
CA THR A 141 -1.94 -0.54 -15.62
C THR A 141 -2.37 -1.55 -14.56
N ASP A 142 -1.55 -1.74 -13.54
CA ASP A 142 -1.86 -2.62 -12.40
C ASP A 142 -3.17 -2.23 -11.70
N LEU A 143 -3.38 -0.94 -11.51
CA LEU A 143 -4.58 -0.42 -10.87
C LEU A 143 -5.85 -0.67 -11.70
N TRP A 144 -5.77 -0.50 -13.03
CA TRP A 144 -6.87 -0.81 -13.91
C TRP A 144 -7.12 -2.32 -14.04
N ASP A 145 -6.07 -3.12 -14.09
CA ASP A 145 -6.18 -4.58 -14.05
C ASP A 145 -6.90 -5.05 -12.77
N LEU A 146 -6.59 -4.44 -11.61
CA LEU A 146 -7.31 -4.71 -10.36
C LEU A 146 -8.81 -4.35 -10.47
N VAL A 147 -9.15 -3.20 -11.06
CA VAL A 147 -10.54 -2.80 -11.27
C VAL A 147 -11.25 -3.80 -12.18
N HIS A 148 -10.61 -4.21 -13.29
CA HIS A 148 -11.17 -5.21 -14.21
C HIS A 148 -11.44 -6.54 -13.50
N PHE A 149 -10.52 -7.00 -12.65
CA PHE A 149 -10.76 -8.20 -11.85
C PHE A 149 -11.93 -8.01 -10.87
N VAL A 150 -12.00 -6.90 -10.13
CA VAL A 150 -13.09 -6.62 -9.18
C VAL A 150 -14.45 -6.64 -9.87
N ARG A 151 -14.53 -6.20 -11.13
CA ARG A 151 -15.78 -6.28 -11.93
C ARG A 151 -16.21 -7.71 -12.24
N THR A 152 -15.33 -8.69 -12.14
CA THR A 152 -15.71 -10.11 -12.33
C THR A 152 -16.26 -10.75 -11.06
N VAL A 153 -16.15 -10.12 -9.90
CA VAL A 153 -16.66 -10.66 -8.64
C VAL A 153 -18.17 -10.60 -8.63
N GLN A 154 -18.80 -11.77 -8.68
CA GLN A 154 -20.25 -11.90 -8.66
C GLN A 154 -20.79 -11.83 -7.22
N PRO A 155 -22.03 -11.36 -7.00
CA PRO A 155 -22.65 -11.42 -5.69
C PRO A 155 -22.67 -12.86 -5.15
N LYS A 156 -22.41 -13.03 -3.85
CA LYS A 156 -22.69 -14.33 -3.22
C LYS A 156 -24.17 -14.65 -3.35
N VAL A 157 -24.46 -15.74 -4.03
CA VAL A 157 -25.81 -16.35 -3.95
C VAL A 157 -25.88 -17.03 -2.59
N ASN A 158 -26.58 -16.42 -1.63
CA ASN A 158 -26.92 -17.14 -0.41
C ASN A 158 -27.91 -18.24 -0.77
N PRO A 159 -27.59 -19.51 -0.47
CA PRO A 159 -28.46 -20.61 -0.68
C PRO A 159 -29.73 -20.54 0.16
#